data_733cf49d3414bf6bcd7578cde3285bd3
#
_entry.id   733cf49d3414bf6bcd7578cde3285bd3
#
_cell.length_a   1.000
_cell.length_b   1.000
_cell.length_c   1.000
_cell.angle_alpha   90.00
_cell.angle_beta   90.00
_cell.angle_gamma   90.00
#
_symmetry.space_group_name_H-M   'P 1'
#
loop_
_entity.id
_entity.type
_entity.pdbx_description
1 polymer ?
#
loop_
_entity_poly.entity_id
_entity_poly.type
_entity_poly.pdbx_seq_one_letter_code
_entity_poly.pdbx_strand_id
1 'polypeptide(L)'
;AEHGRSKDKRNDRPQITVGLVLDGDGFLKLSQTFRGNVSEPSTMVEIIESLHNKAQGTNPPLPLDPPTVVMDAGIASEDNLKILKERGFCYIVVSRSRPKDIPKQDFTQIKKGVHAHSFKRGEETFLHCWSEAKTNKEQAIVQKLRTKMEAELTKLRDGLSIKGRLKNYDKVLERIGKL
;
A
#
# COMPACT_ATOMS: atom_id res chain seq x y z
N ALA A 1 -20.71 5.28 15.25
CA ALA A 1 -20.33 4.02 14.62
C ALA A 1 -21.31 3.69 13.51
N GLU A 2 -20.84 3.23 12.37
CA GLU A 2 -21.68 2.85 11.22
C GLU A 2 -21.12 1.57 10.58
N HIS A 3 -21.97 0.82 9.87
CA HIS A 3 -21.52 -0.35 9.13
C HIS A 3 -20.63 0.10 7.95
N GLY A 4 -19.47 -0.50 7.84
CA GLY A 4 -18.47 -0.20 6.82
C GLY A 4 -17.67 -1.43 6.41
N ARG A 5 -16.67 -1.25 5.56
CA ARG A 5 -15.79 -2.33 5.11
C ARG A 5 -14.72 -2.61 6.15
N SER A 6 -14.84 -3.70 6.90
CA SER A 6 -13.82 -4.15 7.84
C SER A 6 -12.64 -4.84 7.14
N LYS A 7 -11.41 -4.51 7.53
CA LYS A 7 -10.20 -5.26 7.14
C LYS A 7 -10.24 -6.70 7.68
N ASP A 8 -10.94 -6.92 8.81
CA ASP A 8 -11.11 -8.25 9.46
C ASP A 8 -12.35 -9.01 8.93
N LYS A 9 -12.99 -8.51 7.85
CA LYS A 9 -14.23 -9.08 7.25
C LYS A 9 -15.42 -9.13 8.22
N ARG A 10 -15.43 -8.28 9.25
CA ARG A 10 -16.53 -8.16 10.23
C ARG A 10 -17.48 -7.03 9.85
N ASN A 11 -18.08 -7.13 8.67
CA ASN A 11 -19.06 -6.15 8.17
C ASN A 11 -20.43 -6.24 8.87
N ASP A 12 -20.58 -7.23 9.74
CA ASP A 12 -21.77 -7.49 10.58
C ASP A 12 -21.87 -6.54 11.78
N ARG A 13 -20.82 -5.77 12.07
CA ARG A 13 -20.76 -4.86 13.24
C ARG A 13 -20.52 -3.41 12.82
N PRO A 14 -21.13 -2.44 13.54
CA PRO A 14 -20.78 -1.05 13.39
C PRO A 14 -19.30 -0.81 13.72
N GLN A 15 -18.68 0.07 12.95
CA GLN A 15 -17.24 0.38 13.03
C GLN A 15 -17.04 1.88 13.20
N ILE A 16 -15.86 2.24 13.65
CA ILE A 16 -15.31 3.59 13.59
C ILE A 16 -13.97 3.53 12.87
N THR A 17 -13.63 4.59 12.17
CA THR A 17 -12.29 4.80 11.60
C THR A 17 -11.57 5.80 12.49
N VAL A 18 -10.32 5.50 12.87
CA VAL A 18 -9.49 6.41 13.67
C VAL A 18 -8.31 6.86 12.82
N GLY A 19 -8.20 8.17 12.62
CA GLY A 19 -7.05 8.82 12.03
C GLY A 19 -6.06 9.23 13.12
N LEU A 20 -4.80 8.84 12.99
CA LEU A 20 -3.72 9.20 13.89
C LEU A 20 -2.62 9.93 13.12
N VAL A 21 -2.15 11.04 13.67
CA VAL A 21 -0.96 11.74 13.17
C VAL A 21 0.11 11.66 14.24
N LEU A 22 1.26 11.14 13.84
CA LEU A 22 2.42 11.00 14.69
C LEU A 22 3.53 11.95 14.21
N ASP A 23 4.38 12.41 15.13
CA ASP A 23 5.62 13.11 14.75
C ASP A 23 6.75 12.14 14.38
N GLY A 24 7.93 12.70 14.06
CA GLY A 24 9.11 11.91 13.67
C GLY A 24 9.63 10.97 14.75
N ASP A 25 9.31 11.23 16.02
CA ASP A 25 9.68 10.41 17.17
C ASP A 25 8.59 9.39 17.54
N GLY A 26 7.44 9.42 16.85
CA GLY A 26 6.31 8.52 17.05
C GLY A 26 5.29 8.98 18.09
N PHE A 27 5.38 10.23 18.58
CA PHE A 27 4.38 10.79 19.49
C PHE A 27 3.13 11.25 18.78
N LEU A 28 1.98 11.03 19.42
CA LEU A 28 0.68 11.41 18.89
C LEU A 28 0.52 12.95 18.89
N LYS A 29 0.35 13.54 17.72
CA LYS A 29 0.08 14.97 17.54
C LYS A 29 -1.41 15.27 17.35
N LEU A 30 -2.12 14.38 16.70
CA LEU A 30 -3.55 14.50 16.43
C LEU A 30 -4.20 13.14 16.37
N SER A 31 -5.37 12.99 16.97
CA SER A 31 -6.27 11.87 16.74
C SER A 31 -7.65 12.39 16.36
N GLN A 32 -8.27 11.74 15.39
CA GLN A 32 -9.62 12.07 14.94
C GLN A 32 -10.41 10.80 14.67
N THR A 33 -11.67 10.79 15.10
CA THR A 33 -12.56 9.64 14.93
C THR A 33 -13.59 9.95 13.87
N PHE A 34 -13.75 9.04 12.92
CA PHE A 34 -14.68 9.13 11.80
C PHE A 34 -15.70 8.01 11.85
N ARG A 35 -16.76 8.14 11.08
CA ARG A 35 -17.75 7.08 10.87
C ARG A 35 -17.11 5.89 10.15
N GLY A 36 -17.56 4.67 10.45
CA GLY A 36 -16.95 3.46 9.91
C GLY A 36 -17.16 3.23 8.40
N ASN A 37 -18.09 3.96 7.79
CA ASN A 37 -18.38 3.91 6.35
C ASN A 37 -17.59 4.95 5.52
N VAL A 38 -16.79 5.79 6.17
CA VAL A 38 -15.97 6.81 5.49
C VAL A 38 -14.76 6.18 4.85
N SER A 39 -14.42 6.58 3.63
CA SER A 39 -13.23 6.09 2.95
C SER A 39 -11.95 6.71 3.52
N GLU A 40 -10.86 5.94 3.57
CA GLU A 40 -9.58 6.43 4.08
C GLU A 40 -9.11 7.74 3.37
N PRO A 41 -9.22 7.89 2.03
CA PRO A 41 -8.85 9.14 1.37
C PRO A 41 -9.65 10.36 1.80
N SER A 42 -10.95 10.20 2.08
CA SER A 42 -11.81 11.34 2.45
C SER A 42 -11.57 11.86 3.86
N THR A 43 -10.99 11.05 4.75
CA THR A 43 -10.64 11.50 6.12
C THR A 43 -9.44 12.43 6.15
N MET A 44 -8.60 12.38 5.12
CA MET A 44 -7.36 13.13 5.08
C MET A 44 -7.58 14.64 5.03
N VAL A 45 -8.59 15.10 4.31
CA VAL A 45 -8.90 16.54 4.18
C VAL A 45 -9.10 17.16 5.56
N GLU A 46 -9.97 16.56 6.38
CA GLU A 46 -10.25 17.02 7.73
C GLU A 46 -9.01 16.99 8.64
N ILE A 47 -8.17 15.97 8.49
CA ILE A 47 -6.91 15.85 9.25
C ILE A 47 -5.95 16.99 8.87
N ILE A 48 -5.76 17.25 7.57
CA ILE A 48 -4.86 18.30 7.07
C ILE A 48 -5.36 19.68 7.49
N GLU A 49 -6.66 19.93 7.42
CA GLU A 49 -7.24 21.20 7.91
C GLU A 49 -7.02 21.37 9.41
N SER A 50 -7.20 20.34 10.18
CA SER A 50 -6.95 20.37 11.63
C SER A 50 -5.48 20.64 11.97
N LEU A 51 -4.54 20.06 11.20
CA LEU A 51 -3.11 20.31 11.35
C LEU A 51 -2.75 21.76 10.95
N HIS A 52 -3.29 22.23 9.83
CA HIS A 52 -3.05 23.58 9.34
C HIS A 52 -3.56 24.62 10.35
N ASN A 53 -4.77 24.47 10.87
CA ASN A 53 -5.36 25.37 11.84
C ASN A 53 -4.57 25.39 13.17
N LYS A 54 -4.08 24.23 13.62
CA LYS A 54 -3.21 24.16 14.81
C LYS A 54 -1.87 24.88 14.59
N ALA A 55 -1.27 24.77 13.42
CA ALA A 55 -0.02 25.46 13.10
C ALA A 55 -0.20 26.98 13.05
N GLN A 56 -1.34 27.48 12.60
CA GLN A 56 -1.65 28.91 12.57
C GLN A 56 -2.02 29.51 13.94
N GLY A 57 -2.50 28.69 14.88
CA GLY A 57 -2.89 29.13 16.23
C GLY A 57 -1.72 29.35 17.20
N THR A 58 -0.47 29.07 16.80
CA THR A 58 0.72 29.39 17.59
C THR A 58 1.21 30.79 17.30
N ASN A 59 1.27 31.63 18.31
CA ASN A 59 1.70 33.04 18.19
C ASN A 59 3.06 33.22 18.92
N PRO A 60 4.17 33.64 18.28
CA PRO A 60 4.30 33.91 16.84
C PRO A 60 4.40 32.61 16.02
N PRO A 61 3.99 32.61 14.73
CA PRO A 61 4.22 31.51 13.86
C PRO A 61 5.74 31.31 13.74
N LEU A 62 6.24 30.14 14.18
CA LEU A 62 7.63 29.77 13.95
C LEU A 62 7.86 29.68 12.44
N PRO A 63 8.92 30.29 11.89
CA PRO A 63 9.32 30.07 10.51
C PRO A 63 9.88 28.65 10.41
N LEU A 64 8.99 27.69 10.29
CA LEU A 64 9.32 26.28 10.06
C LEU A 64 9.23 26.03 8.56
N ASP A 65 10.19 25.27 8.06
CA ASP A 65 10.05 24.64 6.76
C ASP A 65 8.68 23.94 6.67
N PRO A 66 8.03 23.94 5.50
CA PRO A 66 6.73 23.32 5.37
C PRO A 66 6.78 21.86 5.86
N PRO A 67 5.86 21.44 6.75
CA PRO A 67 5.92 20.11 7.33
C PRO A 67 5.76 19.05 6.23
N THR A 68 6.53 17.98 6.34
CA THR A 68 6.47 16.86 5.41
C THR A 68 5.53 15.79 5.94
N VAL A 69 4.48 15.50 5.19
CA VAL A 69 3.51 14.45 5.50
C VAL A 69 3.94 13.15 4.84
N VAL A 70 4.09 12.11 5.63
CA VAL A 70 4.38 10.74 5.15
C VAL A 70 3.11 9.91 5.24
N MET A 71 2.70 9.31 4.12
CA MET A 71 1.48 8.51 4.08
C MET A 71 1.59 7.33 3.14
N ASP A 72 0.68 6.39 3.31
CA ASP A 72 0.59 5.20 2.48
C ASP A 72 -0.18 5.49 1.16
N ALA A 73 -0.02 4.61 0.18
CA ALA A 73 -0.68 4.71 -1.12
C ALA A 73 -2.22 4.64 -1.03
N GLY A 74 -2.79 4.10 0.05
CA GLY A 74 -4.24 4.01 0.27
C GLY A 74 -4.88 5.37 0.41
N ILE A 75 -4.20 6.30 1.05
CA ILE A 75 -4.66 7.66 1.35
C ILE A 75 -4.26 8.65 0.25
N ALA A 76 -3.18 8.39 -0.47
CA ALA A 76 -2.60 9.28 -1.47
C ALA A 76 -3.39 9.27 -2.80
N SER A 77 -4.59 9.85 -2.81
CA SER A 77 -5.30 10.19 -4.04
C SER A 77 -4.73 11.46 -4.67
N GLU A 78 -4.96 11.67 -5.98
CA GLU A 78 -4.51 12.89 -6.67
C GLU A 78 -5.13 14.15 -6.03
N ASP A 79 -6.39 14.08 -5.63
CA ASP A 79 -7.08 15.19 -4.94
C ASP A 79 -6.42 15.50 -3.59
N ASN A 80 -6.07 14.46 -2.82
CA ASN A 80 -5.40 14.65 -1.53
C ASN A 80 -4.00 15.25 -1.70
N LEU A 81 -3.25 14.83 -2.72
CA LEU A 81 -1.94 15.42 -3.02
C LEU A 81 -2.06 16.89 -3.45
N LYS A 82 -3.10 17.22 -4.22
CA LYS A 82 -3.39 18.61 -4.59
C LYS A 82 -3.67 19.47 -3.37
N ILE A 83 -4.52 19.01 -2.45
CA ILE A 83 -4.84 19.71 -1.20
C ILE A 83 -3.57 19.94 -0.35
N LEU A 84 -2.69 18.95 -0.24
CA LEU A 84 -1.41 19.13 0.46
C LEU A 84 -0.57 20.25 -0.15
N LYS A 85 -0.43 20.27 -1.48
CA LYS A 85 0.30 21.32 -2.20
C LYS A 85 -0.33 22.71 -1.97
N GLU A 86 -1.65 22.83 -2.10
CA GLU A 86 -2.38 24.07 -1.90
C GLU A 86 -2.26 24.62 -0.47
N ARG A 87 -2.06 23.73 0.51
CA ARG A 87 -1.85 24.09 1.92
C ARG A 87 -0.37 24.25 2.29
N GLY A 88 0.55 24.15 1.34
CA GLY A 88 1.98 24.33 1.55
C GLY A 88 2.68 23.16 2.26
N PHE A 89 2.10 21.97 2.25
CA PHE A 89 2.76 20.78 2.79
C PHE A 89 3.65 20.10 1.77
N CYS A 90 4.83 19.65 2.20
CA CYS A 90 5.60 18.66 1.48
C CYS A 90 5.04 17.25 1.77
N TYR A 91 5.28 16.26 0.89
CA TYR A 91 4.82 14.91 1.13
C TYR A 91 5.78 13.84 0.62
N ILE A 92 5.72 12.69 1.29
CA ILE A 92 6.35 11.45 0.85
C ILE A 92 5.27 10.38 0.82
N VAL A 93 5.03 9.80 -0.35
CA VAL A 93 3.97 8.81 -0.56
C VAL A 93 4.46 7.65 -1.42
N VAL A 94 3.88 6.49 -1.22
CA VAL A 94 4.09 5.36 -2.12
C VAL A 94 3.21 5.54 -3.35
N SER A 95 3.84 5.71 -4.54
CA SER A 95 3.12 5.83 -5.79
C SER A 95 2.44 4.51 -6.18
N ARG A 96 1.19 4.58 -6.64
CA ARG A 96 0.47 3.44 -7.24
C ARG A 96 0.92 3.17 -8.67
N SER A 97 1.43 4.19 -9.37
CA SER A 97 2.00 4.02 -10.71
C SER A 97 3.42 3.48 -10.60
N ARG A 98 3.69 2.38 -11.33
CA ARG A 98 5.05 1.87 -11.47
C ARG A 98 5.63 2.40 -12.77
N PRO A 99 6.81 3.05 -12.76
CA PRO A 99 7.50 3.40 -13.98
C PRO A 99 7.81 2.10 -14.74
N LYS A 100 7.63 2.12 -16.05
CA LYS A 100 7.96 0.99 -16.90
C LYS A 100 9.47 1.01 -17.20
N ASP A 101 10.09 -0.15 -17.11
CA ASP A 101 11.37 -0.49 -17.73
C ASP A 101 12.54 0.49 -17.49
N ILE A 102 12.84 0.77 -16.22
CA ILE A 102 14.08 1.46 -15.88
C ILE A 102 15.23 0.43 -15.97
N PRO A 103 16.26 0.67 -16.81
CA PRO A 103 17.41 -0.22 -16.90
C PRO A 103 18.12 -0.37 -15.55
N LYS A 104 18.55 -1.57 -15.21
CA LYS A 104 19.21 -1.84 -13.91
C LYS A 104 20.46 -1.00 -13.70
N GLN A 105 21.16 -0.64 -14.77
CA GLN A 105 22.37 0.20 -14.74
C GLN A 105 22.12 1.62 -14.24
N ASP A 106 20.87 2.11 -14.34
CA ASP A 106 20.51 3.46 -13.91
C ASP A 106 20.24 3.55 -12.40
N PHE A 107 20.30 2.41 -11.70
CA PHE A 107 20.12 2.38 -10.26
C PHE A 107 21.45 2.54 -9.54
N THR A 108 21.48 3.42 -8.54
CA THR A 108 22.61 3.61 -7.63
C THR A 108 22.34 2.86 -6.33
N GLN A 109 23.33 2.17 -5.81
CA GLN A 109 23.22 1.54 -4.49
C GLN A 109 23.25 2.62 -3.40
N ILE A 110 22.15 2.75 -2.67
CA ILE A 110 21.99 3.71 -1.57
C ILE A 110 22.29 3.09 -0.20
N LYS A 111 22.13 1.78 -0.09
CA LYS A 111 22.44 0.96 1.09
C LYS A 111 22.75 -0.45 0.62
N LYS A 112 23.46 -1.24 1.43
CA LYS A 112 23.74 -2.66 1.13
C LYS A 112 22.48 -3.41 0.73
N GLY A 113 22.44 -3.90 -0.50
CA GLY A 113 21.31 -4.63 -1.07
C GLY A 113 20.06 -3.78 -1.36
N VAL A 114 20.17 -2.44 -1.34
CA VAL A 114 19.07 -1.52 -1.71
C VAL A 114 19.57 -0.54 -2.75
N HIS A 115 18.83 -0.45 -3.84
CA HIS A 115 19.16 0.37 -5.01
C HIS A 115 18.00 1.32 -5.30
N ALA A 116 18.33 2.52 -5.75
CA ALA A 116 17.36 3.54 -6.10
C ALA A 116 17.73 4.27 -7.39
N HIS A 117 16.70 4.66 -8.12
CA HIS A 117 16.77 5.57 -9.25
C HIS A 117 15.80 6.72 -9.01
N SER A 118 16.27 7.96 -9.11
CA SER A 118 15.42 9.15 -8.95
C SER A 118 15.21 9.85 -10.29
N PHE A 119 13.99 10.31 -10.54
CA PHE A 119 13.65 11.10 -11.72
C PHE A 119 12.58 12.13 -11.37
N LYS A 120 12.53 13.21 -12.15
CA LYS A 120 11.52 14.26 -12.00
C LYS A 120 10.40 14.08 -13.01
N ARG A 121 9.18 14.35 -12.57
CA ARG A 121 7.99 14.41 -13.42
C ARG A 121 7.17 15.64 -13.01
N GLY A 122 7.29 16.71 -13.78
CA GLY A 122 6.81 18.03 -13.37
C GLY A 122 7.57 18.54 -12.16
N GLU A 123 6.88 18.96 -11.13
CA GLU A 123 7.47 19.42 -9.86
C GLU A 123 7.77 18.29 -8.87
N GLU A 124 7.32 17.08 -9.18
CA GLU A 124 7.47 15.94 -8.29
C GLU A 124 8.76 15.17 -8.55
N THR A 125 9.39 14.71 -7.48
CA THR A 125 10.52 13.80 -7.54
C THR A 125 10.05 12.39 -7.22
N PHE A 126 10.26 11.47 -8.14
CA PHE A 126 9.96 10.05 -7.97
C PHE A 126 11.24 9.30 -7.60
N LEU A 127 11.13 8.44 -6.62
CA LEU A 127 12.19 7.53 -6.22
C LEU A 127 11.75 6.10 -6.46
N HIS A 128 12.36 5.44 -7.44
CA HIS A 128 12.13 4.02 -7.68
C HIS A 128 13.18 3.21 -6.91
N CYS A 129 12.74 2.41 -5.96
CA CYS A 129 13.62 1.58 -5.14
C CYS A 129 13.38 0.11 -5.41
N TRP A 130 14.45 -0.68 -5.46
CA TRP A 130 14.36 -2.12 -5.35
C TRP A 130 15.37 -2.65 -4.33
N SER A 131 15.06 -3.79 -3.75
CA SER A 131 15.89 -4.41 -2.71
C SER A 131 16.08 -5.88 -3.04
N GLU A 132 17.31 -6.34 -2.93
CA GLU A 132 17.68 -7.75 -3.14
C GLU A 132 16.90 -8.67 -2.20
N ALA A 133 16.77 -8.29 -0.93
CA ALA A 133 16.03 -9.05 0.06
C ALA A 133 14.54 -9.21 -0.31
N LYS A 134 13.90 -8.12 -0.82
CA LYS A 134 12.52 -8.16 -1.30
C LYS A 134 12.39 -9.05 -2.54
N THR A 135 13.29 -8.91 -3.50
CA THR A 135 13.32 -9.73 -4.72
C THR A 135 13.46 -11.20 -4.39
N ASN A 136 14.39 -11.57 -3.50
CA ASN A 136 14.60 -12.94 -3.06
C ASN A 136 13.35 -13.51 -2.35
N LYS A 137 12.71 -12.70 -1.50
CA LYS A 137 11.46 -13.08 -0.84
C LYS A 137 10.32 -13.33 -1.84
N GLU A 138 10.15 -12.43 -2.82
CA GLU A 138 9.14 -12.57 -3.86
C GLU A 138 9.39 -13.83 -4.72
N GLN A 139 10.64 -14.09 -5.10
CA GLN A 139 11.02 -15.31 -5.82
C GLN A 139 10.74 -16.58 -5.01
N ALA A 140 11.05 -16.57 -3.71
CA ALA A 140 10.77 -17.70 -2.83
C ALA A 140 9.26 -17.97 -2.70
N ILE A 141 8.43 -16.91 -2.64
CA ILE A 141 6.96 -17.04 -2.63
C ILE A 141 6.47 -17.67 -3.95
N VAL A 142 6.93 -17.14 -5.09
CA VAL A 142 6.56 -17.66 -6.42
C VAL A 142 6.97 -19.12 -6.55
N GLN A 143 8.19 -19.47 -6.15
CA GLN A 143 8.68 -20.85 -6.20
C GLN A 143 7.86 -21.78 -5.30
N LYS A 144 7.49 -21.35 -4.10
CA LYS A 144 6.62 -22.13 -3.19
C LYS A 144 5.24 -22.38 -3.80
N LEU A 145 4.64 -21.35 -4.40
CA LEU A 145 3.34 -21.47 -5.07
C LEU A 145 3.43 -22.43 -6.28
N ARG A 146 4.47 -22.30 -7.09
CA ARG A 146 4.75 -23.16 -8.23
C ARG A 146 4.88 -24.63 -7.81
N THR A 147 5.72 -24.92 -6.80
CA THR A 147 5.91 -26.26 -6.27
C THR A 147 4.58 -26.87 -5.76
N LYS A 148 3.77 -26.05 -5.06
CA LYS A 148 2.45 -26.49 -4.59
C LYS A 148 1.52 -26.83 -5.76
N MET A 149 1.46 -25.99 -6.77
CA MET A 149 0.64 -26.19 -7.97
C MET A 149 1.09 -27.44 -8.73
N GLU A 150 2.38 -27.62 -8.96
CA GLU A 150 2.95 -28.81 -9.64
C GLU A 150 2.63 -30.10 -8.88
N ALA A 151 2.71 -30.07 -7.54
CA ALA A 151 2.35 -31.22 -6.71
C ALA A 151 0.86 -31.58 -6.83
N GLU A 152 -0.04 -30.60 -6.84
CA GLU A 152 -1.48 -30.84 -7.01
C GLU A 152 -1.82 -31.33 -8.43
N LEU A 153 -1.17 -30.79 -9.48
CA LEU A 153 -1.33 -31.27 -10.85
C LEU A 153 -0.83 -32.73 -11.00
N THR A 154 0.29 -33.06 -10.38
CA THR A 154 0.82 -34.40 -10.35
C THR A 154 -0.16 -35.40 -9.69
N LYS A 155 -0.73 -35.03 -8.52
CA LYS A 155 -1.77 -35.84 -7.86
C LYS A 155 -3.00 -36.03 -8.73
N LEU A 156 -3.45 -35.01 -9.47
CA LEU A 156 -4.57 -35.14 -10.41
C LEU A 156 -4.22 -36.07 -11.55
N ARG A 157 -3.06 -35.89 -12.20
CA ARG A 157 -2.58 -36.76 -13.28
C ARG A 157 -2.51 -38.23 -12.85
N ASP A 158 -1.85 -38.49 -11.73
CA ASP A 158 -1.65 -39.87 -11.24
C ASP A 158 -3.00 -40.48 -10.81
N GLY A 159 -3.93 -39.64 -10.32
CA GLY A 159 -5.30 -40.07 -9.99
C GLY A 159 -6.14 -40.53 -11.20
N LEU A 160 -5.83 -40.06 -12.42
CA LEU A 160 -6.59 -40.45 -13.62
C LEU A 160 -6.51 -41.95 -13.93
N SER A 161 -5.42 -42.61 -13.57
CA SER A 161 -5.23 -44.07 -13.76
C SER A 161 -5.83 -44.92 -12.63
N ILE A 162 -6.20 -44.32 -11.49
CA ILE A 162 -6.68 -45.05 -10.31
C ILE A 162 -8.20 -45.20 -10.36
N LYS A 163 -8.72 -46.42 -10.13
CA LYS A 163 -10.15 -46.69 -10.03
C LYS A 163 -10.76 -45.92 -8.82
N GLY A 164 -11.92 -45.26 -9.05
CA GLY A 164 -12.62 -44.51 -8.01
C GLY A 164 -12.13 -43.05 -7.79
N ARG A 165 -11.11 -42.62 -8.53
CA ARG A 165 -10.66 -41.24 -8.54
C ARG A 165 -11.37 -40.41 -9.60
N LEU A 166 -11.22 -39.09 -9.50
CA LEU A 166 -11.84 -38.10 -10.40
C LEU A 166 -11.31 -38.28 -11.82
N LYS A 167 -12.19 -38.68 -12.79
CA LYS A 167 -11.85 -38.91 -14.20
C LYS A 167 -12.71 -38.13 -15.18
N ASN A 168 -13.79 -37.49 -14.68
CA ASN A 168 -14.65 -36.69 -15.53
C ASN A 168 -13.88 -35.44 -15.98
N TYR A 169 -13.83 -35.22 -17.28
CA TYR A 169 -13.04 -34.15 -17.92
C TYR A 169 -13.40 -32.75 -17.35
N ASP A 170 -14.68 -32.41 -17.31
CA ASP A 170 -15.13 -31.08 -16.86
C ASP A 170 -14.77 -30.82 -15.38
N LYS A 171 -14.92 -31.84 -14.54
CA LYS A 171 -14.56 -31.75 -13.12
C LYS A 171 -13.05 -31.65 -12.90
N VAL A 172 -12.26 -32.28 -13.77
CA VAL A 172 -10.80 -32.14 -13.73
C VAL A 172 -10.39 -30.73 -14.14
N LEU A 173 -10.97 -30.17 -15.21
CA LEU A 173 -10.74 -28.81 -15.64
C LEU A 173 -11.14 -27.78 -14.56
N GLU A 174 -12.33 -27.98 -13.95
CA GLU A 174 -12.78 -27.12 -12.85
C GLU A 174 -11.79 -27.13 -11.66
N ARG A 175 -11.25 -28.31 -11.35
CA ARG A 175 -10.26 -28.42 -10.28
C ARG A 175 -8.93 -27.78 -10.62
N ILE A 176 -8.47 -27.89 -11.86
CA ILE A 176 -7.26 -27.20 -12.35
C ILE A 176 -7.45 -25.68 -12.29
N GLY A 177 -8.62 -25.18 -12.69
CA GLY A 177 -8.93 -23.75 -12.66
C GLY A 177 -9.03 -23.14 -11.25
N LYS A 178 -9.10 -23.98 -10.20
CA LYS A 178 -9.12 -23.56 -8.78
C LYS A 178 -7.75 -23.63 -8.09
N LEU A 179 -6.70 -24.10 -8.78
CA LEU A 179 -5.33 -24.15 -8.25
C LEU A 179 -4.62 -22.80 -8.38
#